data_1d88f3a75f705a4743268ad0d92abd04
#
_entry.id   1d88f3a75f705a4743268ad0d92abd04
#
_cell.length_a   1.000
_cell.length_b   1.000
_cell.length_c   1.000
_cell.angle_alpha   90.00
_cell.angle_beta   90.00
_cell.angle_gamma   90.00
#
_symmetry.space_group_name_H-M   'P 1'
#
loop_
_entity.id
_entity.type
_entity.pdbx_description
1 polymer ?
#
loop_
_entity_poly.entity_id
_entity_poly.type
_entity_poly.pdbx_seq_one_letter_code
_entity_poly.pdbx_strand_id
1 'polypeptide(L)'
;PPLTGSRVVESRYAFQDDEWMTARAAADPHNGPMSVYEVHLGSWRLGLDYRALAEQLVEYVQWQGFTHVEFMPVAEHPFGGSWGYQVTSYYAPTSRFGHPDDFKYLVDRLHQAGIGVLMDWVPAHFPKDEWALAKFDGGTLYEHGDPFLGEHPDWGTLIFDFGRREVRNFLVANALYWLEEFHIDGLRVDAVASMLYLDYSREEGQWNPNRHGGRENLEAVDFLQEVNATAYKRVPGVVMIAEESTSFPGVTRATSAGGLGFGLKWNMGWMNDSLEYMAEDPVNRGYHHGKATFSMVYAYTENFLLPISHDEVVHGKGSLLRKMPGDRWQQLASVRAYLAFQWAHPGKQLIFMGTEYAQESEWSEQHGLDWWLSDTPAHKGVQHLVRSLNRIYRNTPALYIRDNDPSGFQWIDENDGTRNTLSFIRWDGQGNPLVCIANFAGAPHEGFRVGLPWSGDWEEVLNTDAEDFGGSGVRNMGGVTAVEGPWSGQPAYADLRVPPLGVVYLAPRKA
;
A
#
# COMPACT_ATOMS: atom_id res chain seq x y z
N PRO A 1 28.27 -0.75 -10.80
CA PRO A 1 27.33 0.14 -11.39
C PRO A 1 26.65 0.92 -10.30
N PRO A 2 26.03 2.00 -10.63
CA PRO A 2 25.98 2.43 -12.00
C PRO A 2 27.24 3.19 -12.38
N LEU A 3 27.64 3.03 -13.63
CA LEU A 3 28.67 3.89 -14.21
C LEU A 3 28.01 5.20 -14.69
N THR A 4 28.77 6.29 -14.72
CA THR A 4 28.27 7.64 -15.08
C THR A 4 28.10 7.85 -16.59
N GLY A 5 28.38 6.84 -17.41
CA GLY A 5 28.27 6.93 -18.87
C GLY A 5 26.84 6.66 -19.36
N SER A 6 26.30 7.58 -20.16
CA SER A 6 25.02 7.37 -20.86
C SER A 6 25.18 6.42 -22.04
N ARG A 7 24.20 5.56 -22.27
CA ARG A 7 24.11 4.68 -23.43
C ARG A 7 22.85 5.02 -24.22
N VAL A 8 23.01 5.26 -25.50
CA VAL A 8 21.87 5.38 -26.43
C VAL A 8 21.31 3.99 -26.68
N VAL A 9 20.01 3.84 -26.46
CA VAL A 9 19.28 2.59 -26.61
C VAL A 9 18.15 2.80 -27.61
N GLU A 10 18.05 1.90 -28.59
CA GLU A 10 16.88 1.76 -29.45
C GLU A 10 16.13 0.50 -29.01
N SER A 11 14.95 0.68 -28.44
CA SER A 11 14.11 -0.44 -28.01
C SER A 11 13.60 -1.22 -29.21
N ARG A 12 13.71 -2.56 -29.12
CA ARG A 12 13.15 -3.49 -30.11
C ARG A 12 12.11 -4.41 -29.48
N TYR A 13 11.71 -4.11 -28.25
CA TYR A 13 10.73 -4.90 -27.54
C TYR A 13 9.32 -4.63 -28.09
N ALA A 14 8.59 -5.69 -28.36
CA ALA A 14 7.18 -5.64 -28.73
C ALA A 14 6.36 -6.30 -27.63
N PHE A 15 5.56 -5.51 -26.95
CA PHE A 15 4.67 -5.99 -25.89
C PHE A 15 3.64 -6.99 -26.42
N GLN A 16 3.24 -7.93 -25.57
CA GLN A 16 2.22 -8.96 -25.82
C GLN A 16 1.05 -8.83 -24.84
N ASP A 17 0.79 -7.62 -24.35
CA ASP A 17 -0.16 -7.30 -23.28
C ASP A 17 -1.42 -6.56 -23.77
N ASP A 18 -1.77 -6.66 -25.04
CA ASP A 18 -2.92 -5.96 -25.63
C ASP A 18 -4.25 -6.22 -24.88
N GLU A 19 -4.45 -7.46 -24.40
CA GLU A 19 -5.64 -7.81 -23.61
C GLU A 19 -5.67 -7.05 -22.29
N TRP A 20 -4.53 -6.97 -21.60
CA TRP A 20 -4.38 -6.22 -20.37
C TRP A 20 -4.64 -4.73 -20.59
N MET A 21 -4.00 -4.14 -21.59
CA MET A 21 -4.12 -2.71 -21.90
C MET A 21 -5.57 -2.34 -22.25
N THR A 22 -6.27 -3.21 -22.96
CA THR A 22 -7.70 -3.03 -23.28
C THR A 22 -8.57 -3.11 -22.02
N ALA A 23 -8.35 -4.12 -21.19
CA ALA A 23 -9.07 -4.30 -19.93
C ALA A 23 -8.82 -3.15 -18.96
N ARG A 24 -7.55 -2.72 -18.80
CA ARG A 24 -7.17 -1.58 -17.98
C ARG A 24 -7.89 -0.30 -18.42
N ALA A 25 -7.88 0.00 -19.70
CA ALA A 25 -8.51 1.21 -20.23
C ALA A 25 -10.03 1.28 -19.96
N ALA A 26 -10.68 0.13 -19.79
CA ALA A 26 -12.11 0.02 -19.47
C ALA A 26 -12.39 -0.11 -17.96
N ALA A 27 -11.37 -0.34 -17.14
CA ALA A 27 -11.52 -0.55 -15.71
C ALA A 27 -11.59 0.75 -14.91
N ASP A 28 -12.27 0.68 -13.76
CA ASP A 28 -12.21 1.70 -12.72
C ASP A 28 -11.41 1.14 -11.53
N PRO A 29 -10.15 1.56 -11.35
CA PRO A 29 -9.29 1.04 -10.28
C PRO A 29 -9.82 1.38 -8.88
N HIS A 30 -10.66 2.40 -8.72
CA HIS A 30 -11.22 2.78 -7.42
C HIS A 30 -12.27 1.78 -6.93
N ASN A 31 -13.03 1.17 -7.85
CA ASN A 31 -14.07 0.20 -7.54
C ASN A 31 -13.65 -1.26 -7.75
N GLY A 32 -12.44 -1.49 -8.24
CA GLY A 32 -11.84 -2.82 -8.38
C GLY A 32 -11.11 -3.30 -7.13
N PRO A 33 -10.85 -4.62 -7.02
CA PRO A 33 -9.96 -5.12 -5.99
C PRO A 33 -8.52 -4.68 -6.28
N MET A 34 -7.83 -4.16 -5.26
CA MET A 34 -6.42 -3.80 -5.36
C MET A 34 -5.71 -4.25 -4.09
N SER A 35 -4.93 -5.32 -4.20
CA SER A 35 -3.96 -5.76 -3.21
C SER A 35 -2.58 -5.73 -3.84
N VAL A 36 -1.70 -4.93 -3.23
CA VAL A 36 -0.40 -4.55 -3.78
C VAL A 36 0.71 -5.27 -3.02
N TYR A 37 1.64 -5.85 -3.76
CA TYR A 37 2.87 -6.42 -3.26
C TYR A 37 4.03 -5.47 -3.60
N GLU A 38 4.51 -4.70 -2.62
CA GLU A 38 5.62 -3.77 -2.79
C GLU A 38 6.95 -4.52 -2.79
N VAL A 39 7.81 -4.24 -3.78
CA VAL A 39 9.03 -5.02 -4.04
C VAL A 39 10.24 -4.13 -4.31
N HIS A 40 11.32 -4.38 -3.58
CA HIS A 40 12.67 -3.93 -3.94
C HIS A 40 13.34 -5.02 -4.78
N LEU A 41 13.50 -4.80 -6.07
CA LEU A 41 13.96 -5.81 -7.03
C LEU A 41 15.32 -6.41 -6.67
N GLY A 42 16.23 -5.58 -6.13
CA GLY A 42 17.60 -6.00 -5.82
C GLY A 42 17.74 -6.93 -4.62
N SER A 43 16.75 -6.96 -3.72
CA SER A 43 16.81 -7.74 -2.48
C SER A 43 15.65 -8.71 -2.29
N TRP A 44 14.70 -8.78 -3.21
CA TRP A 44 13.67 -9.82 -3.19
C TRP A 44 14.31 -11.22 -3.26
N ARG A 45 15.20 -11.41 -4.22
CA ARG A 45 16.20 -12.50 -4.28
C ARG A 45 17.49 -11.95 -4.88
N LEU A 46 18.60 -12.18 -4.22
CA LEU A 46 19.89 -11.66 -4.69
C LEU A 46 20.31 -12.24 -6.02
N GLY A 47 20.91 -11.40 -6.87
CA GLY A 47 21.56 -11.82 -8.12
C GLY A 47 20.61 -12.07 -9.28
N LEU A 48 19.33 -11.74 -9.18
CA LEU A 48 18.38 -11.83 -10.29
C LEU A 48 18.45 -10.58 -11.17
N ASP A 49 18.43 -10.81 -12.48
CA ASP A 49 18.18 -9.78 -13.49
C ASP A 49 16.67 -9.65 -13.79
N TYR A 50 16.27 -8.68 -14.63
CA TYR A 50 14.86 -8.46 -14.98
C TYR A 50 14.20 -9.70 -15.57
N ARG A 51 14.91 -10.51 -16.35
CA ARG A 51 14.34 -11.73 -16.96
C ARG A 51 14.13 -12.83 -15.93
N ALA A 52 15.10 -13.06 -15.06
CA ALA A 52 14.96 -14.02 -13.98
C ALA A 52 13.89 -13.59 -12.96
N LEU A 53 13.77 -12.29 -12.69
CA LEU A 53 12.67 -11.72 -11.90
C LEU A 53 11.32 -11.97 -12.58
N ALA A 54 11.21 -11.78 -13.91
CA ALA A 54 9.98 -12.05 -14.64
C ALA A 54 9.52 -13.50 -14.51
N GLU A 55 10.41 -14.46 -14.45
CA GLU A 55 10.04 -15.87 -14.26
C GLU A 55 9.64 -16.17 -12.79
N GLN A 56 10.44 -15.74 -11.82
CA GLN A 56 10.25 -16.13 -10.42
C GLN A 56 9.24 -15.26 -9.68
N LEU A 57 9.30 -13.93 -9.86
CA LEU A 57 8.41 -13.00 -9.16
C LEU A 57 6.98 -13.13 -9.67
N VAL A 58 6.77 -13.26 -10.99
CA VAL A 58 5.44 -13.40 -11.57
C VAL A 58 4.76 -14.67 -11.06
N GLU A 59 5.46 -15.81 -11.08
CA GLU A 59 4.92 -17.07 -10.54
C GLU A 59 4.53 -16.93 -9.07
N TYR A 60 5.39 -16.32 -8.27
CA TYR A 60 5.17 -16.13 -6.84
C TYR A 60 3.98 -15.22 -6.54
N VAL A 61 3.91 -14.05 -7.17
CA VAL A 61 2.84 -13.06 -6.96
C VAL A 61 1.50 -13.60 -7.45
N GLN A 62 1.49 -14.32 -8.58
CA GLN A 62 0.30 -14.99 -9.09
C GLN A 62 -0.19 -16.07 -8.13
N TRP A 63 0.73 -16.89 -7.59
CA TRP A 63 0.41 -17.90 -6.59
C TRP A 63 -0.15 -17.29 -5.31
N GLN A 64 0.42 -16.17 -4.83
CA GLN A 64 -0.08 -15.42 -3.68
C GLN A 64 -1.42 -14.74 -3.93
N GLY A 65 -1.78 -14.49 -5.19
CA GLY A 65 -3.04 -13.91 -5.58
C GLY A 65 -3.13 -12.40 -5.45
N PHE A 66 -2.01 -11.67 -5.34
CA PHE A 66 -1.99 -10.22 -5.40
C PHE A 66 -2.49 -9.73 -6.76
N THR A 67 -3.12 -8.57 -6.78
CA THR A 67 -3.61 -7.96 -8.01
C THR A 67 -2.59 -7.07 -8.69
N HIS A 68 -1.68 -6.49 -7.92
CA HIS A 68 -0.66 -5.55 -8.38
C HIS A 68 0.68 -5.83 -7.70
N VAL A 69 1.75 -5.47 -8.40
CA VAL A 69 3.09 -5.29 -7.83
C VAL A 69 3.40 -3.79 -7.85
N GLU A 70 4.02 -3.27 -6.79
CA GLU A 70 4.60 -1.93 -6.76
C GLU A 70 6.11 -2.04 -6.66
N PHE A 71 6.82 -1.56 -7.67
CA PHE A 71 8.27 -1.51 -7.64
C PHE A 71 8.74 -0.25 -6.90
N MET A 72 9.54 -0.43 -5.85
CA MET A 72 10.37 0.66 -5.33
C MET A 72 11.16 1.29 -6.47
N PRO A 73 11.67 2.54 -6.35
CA PRO A 73 12.14 3.30 -7.50
C PRO A 73 13.11 2.53 -8.39
N VAL A 74 12.73 2.32 -9.65
CA VAL A 74 13.55 1.64 -10.67
C VAL A 74 14.24 2.61 -11.62
N ALA A 75 14.02 3.92 -11.49
CA ALA A 75 14.78 4.91 -12.21
C ALA A 75 16.26 4.85 -11.81
N GLU A 76 17.19 5.09 -12.75
CA GLU A 76 18.63 4.93 -12.51
C GLU A 76 19.15 5.90 -11.45
N HIS A 77 19.93 5.37 -10.54
CA HIS A 77 20.47 6.09 -9.38
C HIS A 77 21.88 5.55 -9.03
N PRO A 78 22.80 6.41 -8.53
CA PRO A 78 24.19 6.00 -8.25
C PRO A 78 24.33 5.21 -6.95
N PHE A 79 23.60 5.60 -5.92
CA PHE A 79 23.74 5.08 -4.56
C PHE A 79 22.70 4.02 -4.24
N GLY A 80 23.13 2.75 -4.16
CA GLY A 80 22.23 1.62 -3.86
C GLY A 80 21.52 1.73 -2.50
N GLY A 81 22.20 2.29 -1.49
CA GLY A 81 21.62 2.52 -0.16
C GLY A 81 20.53 3.60 -0.11
N SER A 82 20.27 4.31 -1.22
CA SER A 82 19.10 5.18 -1.36
C SER A 82 17.84 4.41 -1.79
N TRP A 83 17.95 3.12 -2.09
CA TRP A 83 16.87 2.27 -2.58
C TRP A 83 16.20 2.78 -3.86
N GLY A 84 16.85 3.73 -4.54
CA GLY A 84 16.35 4.39 -5.73
C GLY A 84 15.72 5.77 -5.50
N TYR A 85 15.62 6.26 -4.25
CA TYR A 85 15.05 7.58 -3.97
C TYR A 85 15.99 8.76 -4.27
N GLN A 86 17.24 8.51 -4.67
CA GLN A 86 18.18 9.54 -5.15
C GLN A 86 18.42 9.39 -6.65
N VAL A 87 17.42 9.73 -7.44
CA VAL A 87 17.39 9.54 -8.90
C VAL A 87 18.33 10.51 -9.60
N THR A 88 19.15 9.99 -10.51
CA THR A 88 20.01 10.81 -11.38
C THR A 88 19.63 10.75 -12.85
N SER A 89 18.95 9.67 -13.28
CA SER A 89 18.52 9.49 -14.67
C SER A 89 17.05 9.11 -14.73
N TYR A 90 16.19 10.12 -14.79
CA TYR A 90 14.74 9.99 -14.69
C TYR A 90 14.10 9.18 -15.84
N TYR A 91 14.75 9.15 -17.00
CA TYR A 91 14.27 8.49 -18.22
C TYR A 91 14.97 7.16 -18.52
N ALA A 92 15.57 6.52 -17.52
CA ALA A 92 16.22 5.24 -17.70
C ALA A 92 15.88 4.29 -16.55
N PRO A 93 15.42 3.06 -16.82
CA PRO A 93 15.38 2.02 -15.81
C PRO A 93 16.80 1.66 -15.40
N THR A 94 17.00 1.32 -14.12
CA THR A 94 18.32 1.00 -13.59
C THR A 94 18.97 -0.15 -14.37
N SER A 95 20.23 0.04 -14.74
CA SER A 95 21.01 -0.97 -15.46
C SER A 95 21.52 -2.12 -14.58
N ARG A 96 21.26 -2.05 -13.26
CA ARG A 96 21.64 -3.10 -12.30
C ARG A 96 21.07 -4.46 -12.65
N PHE A 97 19.89 -4.50 -13.26
CA PHE A 97 19.14 -5.73 -13.53
C PHE A 97 19.04 -6.04 -15.02
N GLY A 98 19.67 -5.29 -15.90
CA GLY A 98 19.68 -5.59 -17.31
C GLY A 98 19.36 -4.42 -18.24
N HIS A 99 18.96 -4.76 -19.45
CA HIS A 99 18.61 -3.81 -20.51
C HIS A 99 17.18 -3.23 -20.30
N PRO A 100 16.85 -2.01 -20.77
CA PRO A 100 15.49 -1.49 -20.72
C PRO A 100 14.43 -2.41 -21.34
N ASP A 101 14.76 -3.14 -22.42
CA ASP A 101 13.85 -4.13 -23.01
C ASP A 101 13.61 -5.34 -22.08
N ASP A 102 14.55 -5.66 -21.19
CA ASP A 102 14.34 -6.71 -20.19
C ASP A 102 13.38 -6.24 -19.07
N PHE A 103 13.40 -4.94 -18.75
CA PHE A 103 12.38 -4.36 -17.85
C PHE A 103 11.00 -4.35 -18.51
N LYS A 104 10.90 -4.02 -19.81
CA LYS A 104 9.65 -4.17 -20.55
C LYS A 104 9.14 -5.61 -20.53
N TYR A 105 10.05 -6.58 -20.68
CA TYR A 105 9.69 -7.99 -20.57
C TYR A 105 9.12 -8.35 -19.20
N LEU A 106 9.69 -7.85 -18.11
CA LEU A 106 9.16 -8.08 -16.76
C LEU A 106 7.73 -7.54 -16.62
N VAL A 107 7.48 -6.31 -17.08
CA VAL A 107 6.15 -5.69 -17.03
C VAL A 107 5.16 -6.49 -17.88
N ASP A 108 5.53 -6.83 -19.10
CA ASP A 108 4.71 -7.62 -20.03
C ASP A 108 4.32 -8.98 -19.44
N ARG A 109 5.26 -9.67 -18.78
CA ARG A 109 5.00 -10.96 -18.12
C ARG A 109 4.03 -10.83 -16.93
N LEU A 110 4.10 -9.74 -16.17
CA LEU A 110 3.13 -9.43 -15.12
C LEU A 110 1.74 -9.22 -15.71
N HIS A 111 1.61 -8.43 -16.77
CA HIS A 111 0.34 -8.20 -17.46
C HIS A 111 -0.28 -9.48 -18.02
N GLN A 112 0.52 -10.32 -18.67
CA GLN A 112 0.08 -11.64 -19.17
C GLN A 112 -0.41 -12.56 -18.05
N ALA A 113 0.10 -12.38 -16.83
CA ALA A 113 -0.36 -13.10 -15.63
C ALA A 113 -1.58 -12.46 -14.95
N GLY A 114 -2.11 -11.35 -15.50
CA GLY A 114 -3.22 -10.62 -14.93
C GLY A 114 -2.86 -9.79 -13.68
N ILE A 115 -1.61 -9.32 -13.61
CA ILE A 115 -1.06 -8.53 -12.49
C ILE A 115 -0.68 -7.15 -12.98
N GLY A 116 -1.26 -6.10 -12.37
CA GLY A 116 -0.91 -4.71 -12.66
C GLY A 116 0.44 -4.32 -12.07
N VAL A 117 1.06 -3.31 -12.65
CA VAL A 117 2.38 -2.82 -12.26
C VAL A 117 2.31 -1.36 -11.85
N LEU A 118 2.58 -1.10 -10.59
CA LEU A 118 2.78 0.23 -10.04
C LEU A 118 4.28 0.50 -9.90
N MET A 119 4.67 1.75 -9.97
CA MET A 119 6.06 2.16 -9.82
C MET A 119 6.15 3.36 -8.88
N ASP A 120 7.13 3.30 -7.98
CA ASP A 120 7.47 4.43 -7.14
C ASP A 120 8.21 5.49 -7.95
N TRP A 121 7.68 6.70 -7.98
CA TRP A 121 8.18 7.84 -8.75
C TRP A 121 8.54 9.00 -7.84
N VAL A 122 9.75 9.55 -8.01
CA VAL A 122 10.36 10.51 -7.10
C VAL A 122 10.50 11.89 -7.78
N PRO A 123 9.41 12.67 -7.96
CA PRO A 123 9.49 13.99 -8.58
C PRO A 123 9.78 15.13 -7.60
N ALA A 124 9.87 14.83 -6.30
CA ALA A 124 10.04 15.85 -5.26
C ALA A 124 11.46 16.44 -5.25
N HIS A 125 12.47 15.60 -5.44
CA HIS A 125 13.86 15.98 -5.24
C HIS A 125 14.83 15.12 -6.04
N PHE A 126 16.10 15.52 -6.08
CA PHE A 126 17.21 14.79 -6.69
C PHE A 126 18.52 15.04 -5.94
N PRO A 127 19.52 14.14 -6.05
CA PRO A 127 20.78 14.26 -5.32
C PRO A 127 21.67 15.36 -5.89
N LYS A 128 22.65 15.80 -5.09
CA LYS A 128 23.62 16.87 -5.44
C LYS A 128 24.80 16.38 -6.29
N ASP A 129 24.67 15.29 -7.01
CA ASP A 129 25.72 14.73 -7.88
C ASP A 129 26.04 15.71 -9.04
N GLU A 130 27.24 16.25 -9.06
CA GLU A 130 27.69 17.29 -10.00
C GLU A 130 27.66 16.87 -11.47
N TRP A 131 27.70 15.57 -11.73
CA TRP A 131 27.66 14.99 -13.08
C TRP A 131 26.23 14.73 -13.59
N ALA A 132 25.21 14.97 -12.76
CA ALA A 132 23.79 14.71 -13.07
C ALA A 132 23.00 16.03 -13.25
N LEU A 133 21.88 16.20 -12.53
CA LEU A 133 20.99 17.36 -12.71
C LEU A 133 21.41 18.59 -11.91
N ALA A 134 22.15 18.42 -10.79
CA ALA A 134 22.56 19.50 -9.93
C ALA A 134 23.44 20.51 -10.68
N LYS A 135 23.02 21.77 -10.73
CA LYS A 135 23.72 22.85 -11.45
C LYS A 135 24.12 22.46 -12.89
N PHE A 136 23.19 21.86 -13.59
CA PHE A 136 23.39 21.16 -14.86
C PHE A 136 24.15 21.98 -15.92
N ASP A 137 23.86 23.27 -16.02
CA ASP A 137 24.51 24.20 -16.96
C ASP A 137 25.50 25.17 -16.26
N GLY A 138 25.89 24.84 -15.02
CA GLY A 138 26.71 25.72 -14.16
C GLY A 138 25.89 26.66 -13.30
N GLY A 139 24.59 26.72 -13.48
CA GLY A 139 23.62 27.47 -12.68
C GLY A 139 22.51 26.57 -12.12
N THR A 140 21.49 27.15 -11.50
CA THR A 140 20.30 26.46 -11.03
C THR A 140 19.32 26.30 -12.20
N LEU A 141 19.34 25.15 -12.87
CA LEU A 141 18.46 24.85 -14.01
C LEU A 141 17.22 24.04 -13.57
N TYR A 142 17.42 22.92 -12.91
CA TYR A 142 16.35 22.07 -12.42
C TYR A 142 15.88 22.44 -11.03
N GLU A 143 16.80 22.87 -10.17
CA GLU A 143 16.54 23.32 -8.81
C GLU A 143 16.23 24.80 -8.73
N HIS A 144 15.56 25.23 -7.66
CA HIS A 144 15.32 26.64 -7.37
C HIS A 144 16.59 27.32 -6.86
N GLY A 145 16.83 28.61 -7.26
CA GLY A 145 18.03 29.35 -6.88
C GLY A 145 18.07 29.82 -5.43
N ASP A 146 16.91 29.92 -4.77
CA ASP A 146 16.80 30.21 -3.33
C ASP A 146 16.94 28.89 -2.54
N PRO A 147 17.94 28.74 -1.64
CA PRO A 147 18.12 27.53 -0.84
C PRO A 147 16.89 27.16 0.01
N PHE A 148 16.09 28.13 0.43
CA PHE A 148 14.85 27.85 1.18
C PHE A 148 13.77 27.17 0.33
N LEU A 149 13.87 27.26 -0.98
CA LEU A 149 12.98 26.62 -1.94
C LEU A 149 13.65 25.47 -2.70
N GLY A 150 14.99 25.46 -2.76
CA GLY A 150 15.77 24.59 -3.63
C GLY A 150 16.50 23.46 -2.93
N GLU A 151 16.49 23.36 -1.59
CA GLU A 151 17.20 22.32 -0.86
C GLU A 151 16.35 21.69 0.25
N HIS A 152 16.41 20.37 0.39
CA HIS A 152 15.88 19.64 1.55
C HIS A 152 16.95 19.53 2.64
N PRO A 153 16.75 20.12 3.83
CA PRO A 153 17.73 20.04 4.92
C PRO A 153 17.92 18.61 5.44
N ASP A 154 16.85 17.81 5.52
CA ASP A 154 16.88 16.47 6.11
C ASP A 154 17.58 15.45 5.22
N TRP A 155 17.37 15.52 3.91
CA TRP A 155 17.86 14.52 2.95
C TRP A 155 19.12 14.95 2.22
N GLY A 156 19.52 16.23 2.36
CA GLY A 156 20.67 16.79 1.65
C GLY A 156 20.50 16.82 0.13
N THR A 157 19.26 16.77 -0.37
CA THR A 157 18.90 16.75 -1.79
C THR A 157 18.45 18.14 -2.27
N LEU A 158 18.37 18.31 -3.59
CA LEU A 158 17.83 19.51 -4.23
C LEU A 158 16.34 19.31 -4.55
N ILE A 159 15.58 20.41 -4.47
CA ILE A 159 14.15 20.43 -4.80
C ILE A 159 14.00 20.99 -6.22
N PHE A 160 13.17 20.34 -7.05
CA PHE A 160 12.84 20.85 -8.37
C PHE A 160 12.12 22.20 -8.31
N ASP A 161 12.47 23.09 -9.24
CA ASP A 161 11.77 24.37 -9.44
C ASP A 161 10.43 24.12 -10.18
N PHE A 162 9.38 23.79 -9.42
CA PHE A 162 8.03 23.54 -9.98
C PHE A 162 7.41 24.78 -10.63
N GLY A 163 7.92 25.98 -10.37
CA GLY A 163 7.49 27.22 -11.02
C GLY A 163 8.03 27.37 -12.44
N ARG A 164 9.13 26.69 -12.78
CA ARG A 164 9.75 26.74 -14.09
C ARG A 164 9.05 25.79 -15.06
N ARG A 165 8.52 26.32 -16.15
CA ARG A 165 7.72 25.54 -17.12
C ARG A 165 8.50 24.39 -17.76
N GLU A 166 9.78 24.59 -18.03
CA GLU A 166 10.66 23.57 -18.61
C GLU A 166 10.87 22.40 -17.65
N VAL A 167 11.00 22.67 -16.35
CA VAL A 167 11.12 21.65 -15.30
C VAL A 167 9.80 20.91 -15.14
N ARG A 168 8.68 21.62 -15.11
CA ARG A 168 7.35 20.97 -15.09
C ARG A 168 7.15 20.07 -16.30
N ASN A 169 7.48 20.57 -17.50
CA ASN A 169 7.40 19.76 -18.72
C ASN A 169 8.30 18.51 -18.65
N PHE A 170 9.51 18.64 -18.13
CA PHE A 170 10.43 17.52 -17.93
C PHE A 170 9.80 16.45 -17.01
N LEU A 171 9.21 16.85 -15.89
CA LEU A 171 8.60 15.91 -14.93
C LEU A 171 7.30 15.31 -15.44
N VAL A 172 6.42 16.11 -16.08
CA VAL A 172 5.17 15.60 -16.67
C VAL A 172 5.48 14.60 -17.80
N ALA A 173 6.43 14.94 -18.67
CA ALA A 173 6.85 14.02 -19.74
C ALA A 173 7.51 12.76 -19.18
N ASN A 174 8.19 12.84 -18.05
CA ASN A 174 8.78 11.69 -17.38
C ASN A 174 7.71 10.75 -16.80
N ALA A 175 6.67 11.27 -16.16
CA ALA A 175 5.55 10.45 -15.72
C ALA A 175 4.90 9.71 -16.90
N LEU A 176 4.62 10.43 -17.99
CA LEU A 176 4.07 9.82 -19.22
C LEU A 176 5.00 8.79 -19.83
N TYR A 177 6.31 9.01 -19.81
CA TYR A 177 7.30 8.07 -20.32
C TYR A 177 7.19 6.69 -19.63
N TRP A 178 7.05 6.66 -18.31
CA TRP A 178 6.85 5.40 -17.60
C TRP A 178 5.50 4.76 -17.91
N LEU A 179 4.44 5.56 -17.98
CA LEU A 179 3.09 5.05 -18.25
C LEU A 179 2.89 4.59 -19.71
N GLU A 180 3.49 5.28 -20.69
CA GLU A 180 3.27 5.01 -22.10
C GLU A 180 4.34 4.07 -22.71
N GLU A 181 5.63 4.26 -22.35
CA GLU A 181 6.73 3.50 -22.95
C GLU A 181 6.96 2.16 -22.25
N PHE A 182 6.67 2.09 -20.94
CA PHE A 182 6.84 0.87 -20.14
C PHE A 182 5.52 0.23 -19.74
N HIS A 183 4.39 0.76 -20.17
CA HIS A 183 3.03 0.29 -19.87
C HIS A 183 2.72 0.21 -18.36
N ILE A 184 3.41 0.99 -17.52
CA ILE A 184 3.15 1.05 -16.08
C ILE A 184 1.70 1.47 -15.82
N ASP A 185 1.01 0.81 -14.89
CA ASP A 185 -0.42 1.00 -14.61
C ASP A 185 -0.71 2.09 -13.60
N GLY A 186 0.30 2.57 -12.92
CA GLY A 186 0.17 3.69 -12.00
C GLY A 186 1.49 4.09 -11.36
N LEU A 187 1.52 5.32 -10.85
CA LEU A 187 2.68 5.87 -10.16
C LEU A 187 2.31 6.18 -8.71
N ARG A 188 3.10 5.65 -7.77
CA ARG A 188 3.14 6.13 -6.40
C ARG A 188 4.09 7.31 -6.36
N VAL A 189 3.59 8.49 -6.03
CA VAL A 189 4.36 9.73 -5.97
C VAL A 189 4.93 9.88 -4.58
N ASP A 190 6.25 9.81 -4.50
CA ASP A 190 7.02 9.88 -3.27
C ASP A 190 6.99 11.28 -2.65
N ALA A 191 6.93 11.35 -1.32
CA ALA A 191 7.13 12.54 -0.50
C ALA A 191 6.27 13.75 -0.91
N VAL A 192 5.01 13.54 -1.26
CA VAL A 192 4.09 14.61 -1.69
C VAL A 192 3.96 15.71 -0.62
N ALA A 193 3.97 15.37 0.66
CA ALA A 193 3.95 16.35 1.74
C ALA A 193 5.11 17.36 1.65
N SER A 194 6.30 16.89 1.29
CA SER A 194 7.48 17.76 1.13
C SER A 194 7.37 18.73 -0.05
N MET A 195 6.57 18.39 -1.05
CA MET A 195 6.27 19.24 -2.20
C MET A 195 5.22 20.30 -1.86
N LEU A 196 4.21 19.93 -1.08
CA LEU A 196 3.06 20.78 -0.78
C LEU A 196 3.35 21.93 0.18
N TYR A 197 4.37 21.81 1.03
CA TYR A 197 4.59 22.76 2.11
C TYR A 197 5.99 23.37 2.08
N LEU A 198 6.03 24.71 2.05
CA LEU A 198 7.25 25.51 2.05
C LEU A 198 8.03 25.44 3.38
N ASP A 199 7.32 25.13 4.47
CA ASP A 199 7.86 24.96 5.82
C ASP A 199 8.18 23.49 6.18
N TYR A 200 8.09 22.56 5.21
CA TYR A 200 8.37 21.15 5.46
C TYR A 200 9.79 20.94 6.01
N SER A 201 9.90 20.32 7.20
CA SER A 201 11.17 20.08 7.91
C SER A 201 12.04 21.32 8.11
N ARG A 202 11.43 22.51 8.27
CA ARG A 202 12.16 23.79 8.45
C ARG A 202 11.75 24.45 9.75
N GLU A 203 12.75 25.11 10.37
CA GLU A 203 12.56 25.93 11.54
C GLU A 203 11.95 27.30 11.17
N GLU A 204 11.42 28.00 12.15
CA GLU A 204 10.95 29.38 11.97
C GLU A 204 12.07 30.28 11.43
N GLY A 205 11.80 31.02 10.37
CA GLY A 205 12.76 31.87 9.67
C GLY A 205 13.64 31.15 8.63
N GLN A 206 13.43 29.85 8.40
CA GLN A 206 14.14 29.07 7.37
C GLN A 206 13.28 28.79 6.13
N TRP A 207 12.14 29.45 6.01
CA TRP A 207 11.25 29.36 4.85
C TRP A 207 10.55 30.70 4.59
N ASN A 208 10.08 30.89 3.37
CA ASN A 208 9.34 32.07 2.96
C ASN A 208 7.89 31.70 2.63
N PRO A 209 6.90 32.47 3.09
CA PRO A 209 5.50 32.23 2.74
C PRO A 209 5.26 32.44 1.24
N ASN A 210 4.21 31.79 0.73
CA ASN A 210 3.77 31.99 -0.64
C ASN A 210 3.20 33.42 -0.87
N ARG A 211 2.87 33.76 -2.12
CA ARG A 211 2.34 35.07 -2.51
C ARG A 211 1.06 35.53 -1.78
N HIS A 212 0.41 34.64 -1.07
CA HIS A 212 -0.79 34.91 -0.26
C HIS A 212 -0.50 34.90 1.25
N GLY A 213 0.75 34.69 1.65
CA GLY A 213 1.16 34.62 3.05
C GLY A 213 0.97 33.23 3.71
N GLY A 214 0.58 32.22 2.93
CA GLY A 214 0.42 30.84 3.39
C GLY A 214 1.69 30.02 3.26
N ARG A 215 1.64 28.80 3.79
CA ARG A 215 2.76 27.85 3.78
C ARG A 215 2.72 26.86 2.60
N GLU A 216 1.64 26.83 1.85
CA GLU A 216 1.48 25.94 0.70
C GLU A 216 2.38 26.36 -0.46
N ASN A 217 3.06 25.41 -1.08
CA ASN A 217 3.81 25.61 -2.30
C ASN A 217 2.85 25.55 -3.50
N LEU A 218 2.41 26.72 -3.93
CA LEU A 218 1.39 26.84 -4.99
C LEU A 218 1.89 26.31 -6.33
N GLU A 219 3.17 26.47 -6.63
CA GLU A 219 3.79 25.96 -7.85
C GLU A 219 3.82 24.45 -7.89
N ALA A 220 4.08 23.79 -6.75
CA ALA A 220 4.02 22.34 -6.64
C ALA A 220 2.56 21.82 -6.70
N VAL A 221 1.60 22.55 -6.12
CA VAL A 221 0.17 22.23 -6.26
C VAL A 221 -0.25 22.25 -7.73
N ASP A 222 0.10 23.33 -8.46
CA ASP A 222 -0.18 23.44 -9.89
C ASP A 222 0.46 22.31 -10.70
N PHE A 223 1.70 21.93 -10.37
CA PHE A 223 2.42 20.83 -11.01
C PHE A 223 1.69 19.48 -10.76
N LEU A 224 1.33 19.18 -9.52
CA LEU A 224 0.64 17.92 -9.18
C LEU A 224 -0.72 17.81 -9.87
N GLN A 225 -1.46 18.92 -9.94
CA GLN A 225 -2.72 18.97 -10.70
C GLN A 225 -2.50 18.71 -12.20
N GLU A 226 -1.47 19.30 -12.77
CA GLU A 226 -1.13 19.15 -14.19
C GLU A 226 -0.72 17.71 -14.52
N VAL A 227 0.17 17.10 -13.73
CA VAL A 227 0.65 15.75 -14.00
C VAL A 227 -0.49 14.72 -13.86
N ASN A 228 -1.31 14.84 -12.82
CA ASN A 228 -2.44 13.94 -12.60
C ASN A 228 -3.50 14.05 -13.72
N ALA A 229 -3.92 15.28 -14.04
CA ALA A 229 -4.88 15.52 -15.11
C ALA A 229 -4.35 15.02 -16.48
N THR A 230 -3.06 15.19 -16.74
CA THR A 230 -2.42 14.76 -17.99
C THR A 230 -2.33 13.24 -18.08
N ALA A 231 -1.91 12.58 -16.99
CA ALA A 231 -1.81 11.12 -16.91
C ALA A 231 -3.17 10.47 -17.18
N TYR A 232 -4.22 10.86 -16.47
CA TYR A 232 -5.57 10.31 -16.66
C TYR A 232 -6.16 10.59 -18.04
N LYS A 233 -5.85 11.74 -18.63
CA LYS A 233 -6.31 12.08 -19.98
C LYS A 233 -5.63 11.25 -21.06
N ARG A 234 -4.32 10.99 -20.89
CA ARG A 234 -3.48 10.34 -21.90
C ARG A 234 -3.51 8.84 -21.81
N VAL A 235 -3.58 8.29 -20.60
CA VAL A 235 -3.45 6.86 -20.35
C VAL A 235 -4.65 6.38 -19.53
N PRO A 236 -5.74 5.97 -20.19
CA PRO A 236 -6.95 5.51 -19.49
C PRO A 236 -6.70 4.30 -18.59
N GLY A 237 -7.33 4.30 -17.42
CA GLY A 237 -7.28 3.20 -16.44
C GLY A 237 -6.05 3.18 -15.54
N VAL A 238 -5.11 4.12 -15.69
CA VAL A 238 -4.00 4.28 -14.73
C VAL A 238 -4.47 4.82 -13.39
N VAL A 239 -3.65 4.65 -12.35
CA VAL A 239 -3.89 5.22 -11.03
C VAL A 239 -2.68 6.02 -10.56
N MET A 240 -2.90 7.24 -10.10
CA MET A 240 -1.90 8.09 -9.46
C MET A 240 -2.11 8.03 -7.95
N ILE A 241 -1.08 7.66 -7.20
CA ILE A 241 -1.16 7.39 -5.76
C ILE A 241 -0.24 8.37 -5.04
N ALA A 242 -0.76 9.08 -4.03
CA ALA A 242 0.04 10.00 -3.24
C ALA A 242 0.56 9.35 -1.95
N GLU A 243 1.86 9.41 -1.73
CA GLU A 243 2.41 9.26 -0.38
C GLU A 243 2.36 10.66 0.27
N GLU A 244 1.32 10.89 1.05
CA GLU A 244 1.03 12.18 1.68
C GLU A 244 0.50 11.96 3.09
N SER A 245 1.25 12.39 4.10
CA SER A 245 0.98 12.12 5.52
C SER A 245 0.25 13.24 6.25
N THR A 246 0.01 14.38 5.58
CA THR A 246 -0.60 15.55 6.24
C THR A 246 -2.12 15.59 6.06
N SER A 247 -2.73 16.60 6.66
CA SER A 247 -4.16 16.92 6.50
C SER A 247 -4.46 17.83 5.31
N PHE A 248 -3.60 17.88 4.28
CA PHE A 248 -3.86 18.66 3.06
C PHE A 248 -5.20 18.22 2.45
N PRO A 249 -6.15 19.15 2.22
CA PRO A 249 -7.50 18.76 1.83
C PRO A 249 -7.61 18.43 0.35
N GLY A 250 -8.35 17.35 0.03
CA GLY A 250 -8.71 17.02 -1.34
C GLY A 250 -7.55 16.51 -2.19
N VAL A 251 -6.64 15.74 -1.60
CA VAL A 251 -5.57 15.05 -2.33
C VAL A 251 -6.13 14.18 -3.44
N THR A 252 -7.19 13.41 -3.14
CA THR A 252 -7.86 12.53 -4.11
C THR A 252 -9.09 13.13 -4.77
N ARG A 253 -9.38 14.41 -4.50
CA ARG A 253 -10.46 15.13 -5.18
C ARG A 253 -10.03 15.50 -6.60
N ALA A 254 -10.97 15.43 -7.55
CA ALA A 254 -10.72 15.81 -8.94
C ALA A 254 -10.18 17.24 -9.06
N THR A 255 -9.28 17.48 -9.99
CA THR A 255 -8.70 18.81 -10.26
C THR A 255 -9.76 19.83 -10.66
N SER A 256 -10.80 19.41 -11.39
CA SER A 256 -11.96 20.24 -11.75
C SER A 256 -12.78 20.71 -10.53
N ALA A 257 -12.63 20.03 -9.39
CA ALA A 257 -13.26 20.40 -8.11
C ALA A 257 -12.25 21.03 -7.12
N GLY A 258 -11.08 21.45 -7.60
CA GLY A 258 -10.05 22.12 -6.83
C GLY A 258 -9.14 21.19 -6.01
N GLY A 259 -9.21 19.88 -6.25
CA GLY A 259 -8.32 18.89 -5.62
C GLY A 259 -7.01 18.71 -6.37
N LEU A 260 -6.10 17.86 -5.84
CA LEU A 260 -4.83 17.54 -6.49
C LEU A 260 -4.99 16.51 -7.62
N GLY A 261 -6.09 15.76 -7.65
CA GLY A 261 -6.41 14.82 -8.72
C GLY A 261 -5.74 13.45 -8.61
N PHE A 262 -5.17 13.09 -7.46
CA PHE A 262 -4.73 11.71 -7.24
C PHE A 262 -5.93 10.75 -7.19
N GLY A 263 -5.70 9.50 -7.58
CA GLY A 263 -6.71 8.46 -7.46
C GLY A 263 -6.79 7.88 -6.07
N LEU A 264 -5.63 7.68 -5.44
CA LEU A 264 -5.49 7.12 -4.10
C LEU A 264 -4.48 7.91 -3.28
N LYS A 265 -4.60 7.79 -1.95
CA LYS A 265 -3.67 8.33 -0.97
C LYS A 265 -3.31 7.23 0.03
N TRP A 266 -2.03 7.10 0.40
CA TRP A 266 -1.61 6.25 1.51
C TRP A 266 -2.22 6.73 2.82
N ASN A 267 -2.84 5.82 3.58
CA ASN A 267 -3.40 6.13 4.89
C ASN A 267 -2.34 5.95 5.99
N MET A 268 -1.46 6.94 6.10
CA MET A 268 -0.37 6.92 7.09
C MET A 268 -0.91 7.00 8.53
N GLY A 269 -2.06 7.66 8.75
CA GLY A 269 -2.71 7.73 10.06
C GLY A 269 -3.18 6.35 10.53
N TRP A 270 -3.89 5.60 9.67
CA TRP A 270 -4.27 4.22 9.95
C TRP A 270 -3.06 3.33 10.23
N MET A 271 -2.02 3.46 9.42
CA MET A 271 -0.78 2.69 9.58
C MET A 271 -0.16 2.92 10.96
N ASN A 272 0.06 4.19 11.33
CA ASN A 272 0.66 4.53 12.63
C ASN A 272 -0.21 4.05 13.80
N ASP A 273 -1.51 4.41 13.82
CA ASP A 273 -2.41 4.07 14.92
C ASP A 273 -2.57 2.55 15.10
N SER A 274 -2.72 1.81 14.00
CA SER A 274 -2.90 0.37 14.05
C SER A 274 -1.62 -0.37 14.48
N LEU A 275 -0.44 0.06 14.02
CA LEU A 275 0.84 -0.52 14.46
C LEU A 275 1.13 -0.22 15.93
N GLU A 276 0.85 0.99 16.40
CA GLU A 276 0.97 1.33 17.82
C GLU A 276 0.02 0.48 18.68
N TYR A 277 -1.24 0.31 18.25
CA TYR A 277 -2.18 -0.57 18.94
C TYR A 277 -1.69 -2.02 18.99
N MET A 278 -1.18 -2.54 17.89
CA MET A 278 -0.71 -3.93 17.82
C MET A 278 0.58 -4.17 18.61
N ALA A 279 1.41 -3.14 18.77
CA ALA A 279 2.63 -3.21 19.58
C ALA A 279 2.36 -3.27 21.11
N GLU A 280 1.16 -2.86 21.55
CA GLU A 280 0.76 -2.99 22.94
C GLU A 280 0.60 -4.46 23.35
N ASP A 281 1.01 -4.78 24.59
CA ASP A 281 0.68 -6.09 25.17
C ASP A 281 -0.85 -6.28 25.16
N PRO A 282 -1.37 -7.45 24.76
CA PRO A 282 -2.82 -7.71 24.70
C PRO A 282 -3.59 -7.34 25.96
N VAL A 283 -2.95 -7.42 27.14
CA VAL A 283 -3.57 -7.05 28.43
C VAL A 283 -3.81 -5.53 28.53
N ASN A 284 -3.03 -4.72 27.82
CA ASN A 284 -3.11 -3.26 27.82
C ASN A 284 -3.92 -2.69 26.66
N ARG A 285 -4.21 -3.46 25.62
CA ARG A 285 -4.89 -2.98 24.38
C ARG A 285 -6.23 -2.32 24.67
N GLY A 286 -6.95 -2.74 25.72
CA GLY A 286 -8.21 -2.10 26.12
C GLY A 286 -8.08 -0.61 26.42
N TYR A 287 -6.94 -0.15 26.93
CA TYR A 287 -6.66 1.27 27.20
C TYR A 287 -6.33 2.06 25.93
N HIS A 288 -6.00 1.37 24.85
CA HIS A 288 -5.61 1.94 23.55
C HIS A 288 -6.63 1.62 22.45
N HIS A 289 -7.80 1.10 22.81
CA HIS A 289 -8.82 0.59 21.87
C HIS A 289 -9.21 1.61 20.79
N GLY A 290 -9.25 2.91 21.15
CA GLY A 290 -9.53 3.98 20.20
C GLY A 290 -8.56 4.06 19.03
N LYS A 291 -7.31 3.61 19.15
CA LYS A 291 -6.34 3.59 18.04
C LYS A 291 -6.77 2.63 16.92
N ALA A 292 -7.42 1.52 17.28
CA ALA A 292 -7.91 0.56 16.29
C ALA A 292 -9.15 1.04 15.53
N THR A 293 -9.87 2.05 16.06
CA THR A 293 -11.14 2.54 15.47
C THR A 293 -11.05 3.95 14.90
N PHE A 294 -10.05 4.74 15.30
CA PHE A 294 -9.96 6.17 14.98
C PHE A 294 -9.92 6.45 13.47
N SER A 295 -9.29 5.58 12.69
CA SER A 295 -9.21 5.73 11.23
C SER A 295 -10.60 5.83 10.57
N MET A 296 -11.63 5.23 11.15
CA MET A 296 -12.99 5.30 10.60
C MET A 296 -13.62 6.69 10.69
N VAL A 297 -13.10 7.58 11.54
CA VAL A 297 -13.55 8.97 11.64
C VAL A 297 -13.28 9.74 10.34
N TYR A 298 -12.22 9.40 9.63
CA TYR A 298 -11.78 10.06 8.40
C TYR A 298 -11.69 9.13 7.18
N ALA A 299 -12.06 7.86 7.30
CA ALA A 299 -11.89 6.83 6.26
C ALA A 299 -12.48 7.20 4.88
N TYR A 300 -13.43 8.15 4.84
CA TYR A 300 -14.13 8.58 3.62
C TYR A 300 -13.81 10.02 3.22
N THR A 301 -12.79 10.65 3.81
CA THR A 301 -12.35 12.00 3.42
C THR A 301 -11.51 12.00 2.16
N GLU A 302 -10.83 10.89 1.90
CA GLU A 302 -10.00 10.62 0.73
C GLU A 302 -10.21 9.16 0.27
N ASN A 303 -9.71 8.82 -0.91
CA ASN A 303 -9.66 7.44 -1.37
C ASN A 303 -8.37 6.79 -0.86
N PHE A 304 -8.47 5.92 0.13
CA PHE A 304 -7.29 5.42 0.83
C PHE A 304 -6.78 4.07 0.33
N LEU A 305 -5.46 3.95 0.36
CA LEU A 305 -4.73 2.70 0.34
C LEU A 305 -4.07 2.51 1.71
N LEU A 306 -4.14 1.32 2.26
CA LEU A 306 -3.65 0.96 3.60
C LEU A 306 -2.23 0.39 3.49
N PRO A 307 -1.17 1.20 3.74
CA PRO A 307 0.20 0.73 3.54
C PRO A 307 0.75 0.05 4.78
N ILE A 308 1.39 -1.10 4.61
CA ILE A 308 2.44 -1.64 5.47
C ILE A 308 3.64 -1.78 4.55
N SER A 309 4.32 -0.67 4.34
CA SER A 309 5.36 -0.49 3.32
C SER A 309 6.76 -0.82 3.83
N HIS A 310 7.75 -0.61 2.97
CA HIS A 310 9.16 -0.74 3.33
C HIS A 310 9.56 0.17 4.50
N ASP A 311 8.95 1.35 4.62
CA ASP A 311 9.29 2.34 5.66
C ASP A 311 9.02 1.84 7.08
N GLU A 312 8.08 0.91 7.28
CA GLU A 312 7.77 0.35 8.58
C GLU A 312 8.74 -0.75 9.03
N VAL A 313 9.61 -1.23 8.14
CA VAL A 313 10.48 -2.39 8.40
C VAL A 313 11.97 -2.12 8.22
N VAL A 314 12.38 -0.84 8.36
CA VAL A 314 13.76 -0.34 8.21
C VAL A 314 14.17 0.57 9.36
N HIS A 315 15.43 0.96 9.39
CA HIS A 315 16.00 1.97 10.30
C HIS A 315 15.77 1.68 11.79
N GLY A 316 15.90 0.41 12.20
CA GLY A 316 15.74 -0.01 13.59
C GLY A 316 14.30 -0.22 14.03
N LYS A 317 13.33 -0.12 13.11
CA LYS A 317 11.91 -0.38 13.40
C LYS A 317 11.58 -1.87 13.52
N GLY A 318 12.47 -2.76 13.05
CA GLY A 318 12.26 -4.21 13.01
C GLY A 318 11.24 -4.66 11.96
N SER A 319 11.06 -5.97 11.77
CA SER A 319 10.01 -6.51 10.90
C SER A 319 8.63 -6.36 11.54
N LEU A 320 7.55 -6.55 10.75
CA LEU A 320 6.19 -6.56 11.29
C LEU A 320 6.03 -7.61 12.42
N LEU A 321 6.63 -8.78 12.25
CA LEU A 321 6.61 -9.84 13.28
C LEU A 321 7.25 -9.36 14.60
N ARG A 322 8.37 -8.64 14.54
CA ARG A 322 9.08 -8.17 15.73
C ARG A 322 8.39 -7.03 16.45
N LYS A 323 7.46 -6.34 15.81
CA LYS A 323 6.61 -5.33 16.48
C LYS A 323 5.55 -5.95 17.37
N MET A 324 5.20 -7.23 17.15
CA MET A 324 4.17 -7.92 17.91
C MET A 324 4.73 -8.40 19.26
N PRO A 325 4.02 -8.15 20.37
CA PRO A 325 4.42 -8.58 21.71
C PRO A 325 4.19 -10.07 21.94
N GLY A 326 4.78 -10.57 23.01
CA GLY A 326 4.57 -11.94 23.49
C GLY A 326 5.57 -12.96 22.97
N ASP A 327 5.25 -14.22 23.15
CA ASP A 327 6.05 -15.33 22.63
C ASP A 327 5.89 -15.50 21.09
N ARG A 328 6.64 -16.42 20.51
CA ARG A 328 6.63 -16.62 19.05
C ARG A 328 5.25 -16.97 18.50
N TRP A 329 4.48 -17.78 19.21
CA TRP A 329 3.14 -18.13 18.77
C TRP A 329 2.20 -16.91 18.79
N GLN A 330 2.27 -16.10 19.85
CA GLN A 330 1.49 -14.87 20.02
C GLN A 330 1.86 -13.83 18.96
N GLN A 331 3.16 -13.69 18.64
CA GLN A 331 3.64 -12.81 17.58
C GLN A 331 3.05 -13.19 16.22
N LEU A 332 3.14 -14.47 15.84
CA LEU A 332 2.60 -14.97 14.58
C LEU A 332 1.07 -14.90 14.54
N ALA A 333 0.38 -15.18 15.65
CA ALA A 333 -1.06 -15.02 15.76
C ALA A 333 -1.47 -13.55 15.57
N SER A 334 -0.76 -12.62 16.20
CA SER A 334 -0.99 -11.18 16.05
C SER A 334 -0.78 -10.71 14.61
N VAL A 335 0.27 -11.19 13.91
CA VAL A 335 0.47 -10.88 12.47
C VAL A 335 -0.69 -11.40 11.65
N ARG A 336 -1.14 -12.64 11.87
CA ARG A 336 -2.30 -13.20 11.15
C ARG A 336 -3.57 -12.39 11.39
N ALA A 337 -3.85 -12.04 12.64
CA ALA A 337 -5.01 -11.22 13.00
C ALA A 337 -4.93 -9.82 12.38
N TYR A 338 -3.77 -9.18 12.43
CA TYR A 338 -3.56 -7.85 11.88
C TYR A 338 -3.77 -7.80 10.36
N LEU A 339 -3.17 -8.74 9.62
CA LEU A 339 -3.36 -8.82 8.17
C LEU A 339 -4.82 -9.08 7.78
N ALA A 340 -5.52 -9.98 8.50
CA ALA A 340 -6.93 -10.19 8.24
C ALA A 340 -7.78 -8.96 8.60
N PHE A 341 -7.46 -8.23 9.67
CA PHE A 341 -8.12 -6.97 9.99
C PHE A 341 -7.88 -5.91 8.91
N GLN A 342 -6.64 -5.78 8.40
CA GLN A 342 -6.29 -4.90 7.29
C GLN A 342 -7.12 -5.20 6.05
N TRP A 343 -7.21 -6.49 5.63
CA TRP A 343 -7.97 -6.90 4.43
C TRP A 343 -9.49 -6.68 4.54
N ALA A 344 -10.02 -6.58 5.76
CA ALA A 344 -11.43 -6.26 5.98
C ALA A 344 -11.71 -4.76 6.15
N HIS A 345 -10.69 -3.94 6.50
CA HIS A 345 -10.83 -2.50 6.66
C HIS A 345 -11.11 -1.82 5.31
N PRO A 346 -11.94 -0.73 5.26
CA PRO A 346 -12.11 0.05 4.04
C PRO A 346 -10.79 0.63 3.52
N GLY A 347 -10.54 0.50 2.22
CA GLY A 347 -9.33 0.94 1.53
C GLY A 347 -8.67 -0.17 0.72
N LYS A 348 -7.75 0.20 -0.18
CA LYS A 348 -6.94 -0.76 -0.93
C LYS A 348 -5.79 -1.26 -0.06
N GLN A 349 -5.23 -2.42 -0.40
CA GLN A 349 -4.28 -3.14 0.44
C GLN A 349 -2.85 -3.02 -0.10
N LEU A 350 -1.87 -2.77 0.75
CA LEU A 350 -0.45 -2.86 0.40
C LEU A 350 0.35 -3.48 1.54
N ILE A 351 1.19 -4.46 1.19
CA ILE A 351 2.23 -4.98 2.07
C ILE A 351 3.57 -5.05 1.35
N PHE A 352 4.63 -4.80 2.10
CA PHE A 352 6.01 -4.96 1.62
C PHE A 352 6.43 -6.43 1.60
N MET A 353 7.24 -6.80 0.62
CA MET A 353 7.81 -8.13 0.44
C MET A 353 8.40 -8.71 1.74
N GLY A 354 8.11 -9.98 2.01
CA GLY A 354 8.48 -10.67 3.25
C GLY A 354 7.43 -10.61 4.35
N THR A 355 6.53 -9.62 4.32
CA THR A 355 5.43 -9.51 5.29
C THR A 355 4.45 -10.68 5.16
N GLU A 356 4.24 -11.19 3.96
CA GLU A 356 3.29 -12.26 3.63
C GLU A 356 3.63 -13.61 4.26
N TYR A 357 4.86 -13.80 4.69
CA TYR A 357 5.27 -14.96 5.49
C TYR A 357 5.88 -14.59 6.84
N ALA A 358 5.61 -13.36 7.30
CA ALA A 358 6.07 -12.84 8.59
C ALA A 358 7.59 -12.90 8.74
N GLN A 359 8.34 -12.31 7.78
CA GLN A 359 9.81 -12.25 7.85
C GLN A 359 10.28 -11.80 9.23
N GLU A 360 11.35 -12.42 9.73
CA GLU A 360 11.86 -12.18 11.08
C GLU A 360 12.85 -11.01 11.11
N SER A 361 13.75 -10.96 10.13
CA SER A 361 14.76 -9.90 10.05
C SER A 361 14.15 -8.58 9.59
N GLU A 362 14.67 -7.47 10.13
CA GLU A 362 14.46 -6.16 9.52
C GLU A 362 14.97 -6.19 8.08
N TRP A 363 14.28 -5.52 7.17
CA TRP A 363 14.69 -5.49 5.77
C TRP A 363 16.02 -4.71 5.60
N SER A 364 16.83 -5.20 4.68
CA SER A 364 18.04 -4.53 4.20
C SER A 364 18.20 -4.77 2.71
N GLU A 365 18.55 -3.73 1.97
CA GLU A 365 18.81 -3.81 0.53
C GLU A 365 20.03 -4.67 0.17
N GLN A 366 20.91 -4.92 1.15
CA GLN A 366 22.14 -5.70 0.96
C GLN A 366 21.93 -7.20 1.12
N HIS A 367 20.81 -7.60 1.74
CA HIS A 367 20.49 -9.00 2.00
C HIS A 367 19.22 -9.39 1.23
N GLY A 368 19.13 -10.62 0.82
CA GLY A 368 17.88 -11.18 0.32
C GLY A 368 16.90 -11.40 1.46
N LEU A 369 15.64 -11.61 1.12
CA LEU A 369 14.62 -12.01 2.10
C LEU A 369 14.97 -13.36 2.73
N ASP A 370 14.47 -13.60 3.95
CA ASP A 370 14.68 -14.85 4.72
C ASP A 370 13.80 -15.98 4.16
N TRP A 371 13.93 -16.31 2.88
CA TRP A 371 13.12 -17.30 2.16
C TRP A 371 13.06 -18.68 2.85
N TRP A 372 14.10 -19.05 3.59
CA TRP A 372 14.15 -20.29 4.37
C TRP A 372 13.05 -20.37 5.44
N LEU A 373 12.49 -19.23 5.88
CA LEU A 373 11.36 -19.21 6.82
C LEU A 373 10.10 -19.77 6.18
N SER A 374 9.87 -19.52 4.89
CA SER A 374 8.71 -20.02 4.16
C SER A 374 8.62 -21.55 4.10
N ASP A 375 9.71 -22.26 4.38
CA ASP A 375 9.74 -23.72 4.50
C ASP A 375 9.35 -24.21 5.89
N THR A 376 9.29 -23.31 6.87
CA THR A 376 8.87 -23.67 8.24
C THR A 376 7.36 -23.63 8.38
N PRO A 377 6.73 -24.57 9.12
CA PRO A 377 5.27 -24.69 9.18
C PRO A 377 4.55 -23.39 9.61
N ALA A 378 5.09 -22.69 10.61
CA ALA A 378 4.46 -21.51 11.18
C ALA A 378 4.45 -20.33 10.21
N HIS A 379 5.57 -20.04 9.54
CA HIS A 379 5.67 -18.97 8.55
C HIS A 379 4.95 -19.31 7.24
N LYS A 380 5.01 -20.58 6.82
CA LYS A 380 4.23 -21.09 5.71
C LYS A 380 2.72 -20.94 5.96
N GLY A 381 2.29 -21.11 7.21
CA GLY A 381 0.90 -20.86 7.60
C GLY A 381 0.47 -19.41 7.37
N VAL A 382 1.32 -18.43 7.72
CA VAL A 382 1.04 -17.00 7.42
C VAL A 382 0.97 -16.76 5.92
N GLN A 383 1.89 -17.35 5.15
CA GLN A 383 1.91 -17.25 3.70
C GLN A 383 0.62 -17.80 3.05
N HIS A 384 0.11 -18.93 3.55
CA HIS A 384 -1.16 -19.50 3.12
C HIS A 384 -2.36 -18.63 3.52
N LEU A 385 -2.29 -17.96 4.68
CA LEU A 385 -3.32 -17.01 5.09
C LEU A 385 -3.39 -15.83 4.12
N VAL A 386 -2.26 -15.18 3.79
CA VAL A 386 -2.24 -14.06 2.85
C VAL A 386 -2.80 -14.46 1.48
N ARG A 387 -2.42 -15.63 0.99
CA ARG A 387 -3.01 -16.20 -0.23
C ARG A 387 -4.53 -16.37 -0.12
N SER A 388 -5.03 -16.82 1.02
CA SER A 388 -6.46 -16.99 1.25
C SER A 388 -7.18 -15.64 1.38
N LEU A 389 -6.55 -14.65 2.03
CA LEU A 389 -7.04 -13.27 2.12
C LEU A 389 -7.20 -12.67 0.73
N ASN A 390 -6.18 -12.77 -0.12
CA ASN A 390 -6.23 -12.26 -1.49
C ASN A 390 -7.33 -12.94 -2.32
N ARG A 391 -7.50 -14.27 -2.17
CA ARG A 391 -8.57 -15.01 -2.83
C ARG A 391 -9.95 -14.54 -2.37
N ILE A 392 -10.16 -14.39 -1.06
CA ILE A 392 -11.44 -13.91 -0.50
C ILE A 392 -11.69 -12.47 -0.98
N TYR A 393 -10.70 -11.60 -0.89
CA TYR A 393 -10.78 -10.20 -1.30
C TYR A 393 -11.23 -10.07 -2.76
N ARG A 394 -10.57 -10.76 -3.68
CA ARG A 394 -10.91 -10.70 -5.13
C ARG A 394 -12.31 -11.22 -5.45
N ASN A 395 -12.85 -12.15 -4.64
CA ASN A 395 -14.14 -12.81 -4.88
C ASN A 395 -15.29 -12.27 -4.02
N THR A 396 -15.02 -11.25 -3.17
CA THR A 396 -16.01 -10.68 -2.25
C THR A 396 -16.14 -9.17 -2.49
N PRO A 397 -17.05 -8.74 -3.38
CA PRO A 397 -17.22 -7.32 -3.72
C PRO A 397 -17.43 -6.40 -2.52
N ALA A 398 -18.02 -6.90 -1.43
CA ALA A 398 -18.20 -6.17 -0.19
C ALA A 398 -16.87 -5.62 0.39
N LEU A 399 -15.72 -6.24 0.08
CA LEU A 399 -14.42 -5.82 0.61
C LEU A 399 -13.75 -4.68 -0.18
N TYR A 400 -14.27 -4.32 -1.38
CA TYR A 400 -13.56 -3.32 -2.21
C TYR A 400 -14.45 -2.36 -2.99
N ILE A 401 -15.70 -2.75 -3.33
CA ILE A 401 -16.50 -1.96 -4.30
C ILE A 401 -16.99 -0.63 -3.71
N ARG A 402 -17.06 -0.53 -2.39
CA ARG A 402 -17.48 0.66 -1.64
C ARG A 402 -16.45 1.11 -0.61
N ASP A 403 -15.17 0.99 -0.93
CA ASP A 403 -14.10 1.47 -0.04
C ASP A 403 -14.16 2.97 0.23
N ASN A 404 -14.67 3.73 -0.74
CA ASN A 404 -14.75 5.19 -0.70
C ASN A 404 -16.17 5.72 -0.39
N ASP A 405 -17.07 4.84 0.02
CA ASP A 405 -18.48 5.17 0.32
C ASP A 405 -18.85 4.67 1.73
N PRO A 406 -19.29 5.56 2.65
CA PRO A 406 -19.66 5.17 4.01
C PRO A 406 -20.77 4.10 4.07
N SER A 407 -21.59 3.95 3.02
CA SER A 407 -22.58 2.88 2.95
C SER A 407 -21.97 1.47 2.77
N GLY A 408 -20.66 1.38 2.50
CA GLY A 408 -19.92 0.14 2.43
C GLY A 408 -19.48 -0.43 3.77
N PHE A 409 -19.71 0.29 4.88
CA PHE A 409 -19.25 -0.10 6.21
C PHE A 409 -20.31 0.15 7.28
N GLN A 410 -20.39 -0.74 8.25
CA GLN A 410 -21.27 -0.58 9.40
C GLN A 410 -20.65 -1.22 10.64
N TRP A 411 -20.45 -0.47 11.70
CA TRP A 411 -20.10 -1.05 12.99
C TRP A 411 -21.22 -1.93 13.54
N ILE A 412 -20.84 -3.08 14.11
CA ILE A 412 -21.68 -3.89 14.98
C ILE A 412 -21.35 -3.52 16.43
N ASP A 413 -20.05 -3.57 16.78
CA ASP A 413 -19.55 -3.13 18.07
C ASP A 413 -18.11 -2.61 17.92
N GLU A 414 -17.93 -1.31 18.17
CA GLU A 414 -16.63 -0.61 18.13
C GLU A 414 -16.09 -0.32 19.54
N ASN A 415 -16.87 -0.56 20.59
CA ASN A 415 -16.59 -0.05 21.93
C ASN A 415 -16.17 -1.13 22.95
N ASP A 416 -16.00 -2.38 22.53
CA ASP A 416 -15.70 -3.49 23.41
C ASP A 416 -14.20 -3.58 23.78
N GLY A 417 -13.64 -2.49 24.26
CA GLY A 417 -12.25 -2.44 24.74
C GLY A 417 -11.96 -3.38 25.91
N THR A 418 -12.98 -3.73 26.70
CA THR A 418 -12.81 -4.67 27.83
C THR A 418 -12.42 -6.07 27.36
N ARG A 419 -12.97 -6.52 26.23
CA ARG A 419 -12.66 -7.81 25.61
C ARG A 419 -11.62 -7.71 24.51
N ASN A 420 -11.19 -6.49 24.13
CA ASN A 420 -10.34 -6.21 22.97
C ASN A 420 -10.94 -6.75 21.67
N THR A 421 -12.25 -6.65 21.52
CA THR A 421 -12.96 -7.11 20.33
C THR A 421 -13.52 -5.95 19.50
N LEU A 422 -13.53 -6.14 18.19
CA LEU A 422 -14.16 -5.26 17.20
C LEU A 422 -15.01 -6.09 16.27
N SER A 423 -16.19 -5.61 15.93
CA SER A 423 -17.01 -6.28 14.92
C SER A 423 -17.70 -5.27 14.00
N PHE A 424 -17.71 -5.56 12.70
CA PHE A 424 -18.29 -4.70 11.68
C PHE A 424 -18.75 -5.49 10.45
N ILE A 425 -19.54 -4.83 9.62
CA ILE A 425 -20.06 -5.37 8.36
C ILE A 425 -19.48 -4.57 7.20
N ARG A 426 -19.04 -5.27 6.16
CA ARG A 426 -18.76 -4.70 4.84
C ARG A 426 -19.92 -5.01 3.90
N TRP A 427 -20.32 -4.04 3.08
CA TRP A 427 -21.44 -4.15 2.16
C TRP A 427 -21.02 -3.90 0.70
N ASP A 428 -21.54 -4.71 -0.23
CA ASP A 428 -21.30 -4.50 -1.68
C ASP A 428 -22.27 -3.52 -2.34
N GLY A 429 -23.27 -3.02 -1.60
CA GLY A 429 -24.32 -2.16 -2.12
C GLY A 429 -25.45 -2.89 -2.86
N GLN A 430 -25.36 -4.19 -3.01
CA GLN A 430 -26.42 -5.04 -3.56
C GLN A 430 -27.09 -5.89 -2.46
N GLY A 431 -26.70 -5.68 -1.20
CA GLY A 431 -27.22 -6.39 -0.06
C GLY A 431 -26.42 -7.62 0.35
N ASN A 432 -25.24 -7.85 -0.22
CA ASN A 432 -24.38 -8.95 0.20
C ASN A 432 -23.36 -8.47 1.23
N PRO A 433 -23.40 -8.94 2.48
CA PRO A 433 -22.48 -8.56 3.54
C PRO A 433 -21.31 -9.53 3.66
N LEU A 434 -20.21 -9.01 4.22
CA LEU A 434 -19.21 -9.79 4.93
C LEU A 434 -19.08 -9.22 6.34
N VAL A 435 -19.19 -10.08 7.37
CA VAL A 435 -19.02 -9.69 8.78
C VAL A 435 -17.61 -10.04 9.22
N CYS A 436 -16.91 -9.08 9.79
CA CYS A 436 -15.58 -9.25 10.39
C CYS A 436 -15.70 -9.16 11.91
N ILE A 437 -15.13 -10.15 12.62
CA ILE A 437 -15.03 -10.18 14.07
C ILE A 437 -13.55 -10.36 14.41
N ALA A 438 -12.95 -9.36 15.06
CA ALA A 438 -11.57 -9.39 15.51
C ALA A 438 -11.49 -9.51 17.02
N ASN A 439 -10.64 -10.39 17.51
CA ASN A 439 -10.26 -10.51 18.91
C ASN A 439 -8.75 -10.28 19.04
N PHE A 440 -8.38 -9.19 19.64
CA PHE A 440 -7.00 -8.83 19.88
C PHE A 440 -6.56 -9.15 21.34
N ALA A 441 -7.37 -9.88 22.11
CA ALA A 441 -6.99 -10.41 23.42
C ALA A 441 -6.20 -11.71 23.28
N GLY A 442 -5.36 -11.99 24.25
CA GLY A 442 -4.56 -13.25 24.33
C GLY A 442 -5.36 -14.50 24.70
N ALA A 443 -6.68 -14.40 24.91
CA ALA A 443 -7.55 -15.51 25.26
C ALA A 443 -8.70 -15.63 24.26
N PRO A 444 -9.21 -16.83 23.98
CA PRO A 444 -10.39 -17.03 23.17
C PRO A 444 -11.66 -16.53 23.89
N HIS A 445 -12.66 -16.14 23.15
CA HIS A 445 -14.00 -15.89 23.68
C HIS A 445 -14.93 -17.02 23.31
N GLU A 446 -15.37 -17.78 24.31
CA GLU A 446 -16.37 -18.84 24.14
C GLU A 446 -17.78 -18.23 24.25
N GLY A 447 -18.69 -18.59 23.32
CA GLY A 447 -20.06 -18.05 23.31
C GLY A 447 -20.11 -16.52 23.09
N PHE A 448 -19.20 -15.99 22.31
CA PHE A 448 -19.23 -14.56 21.92
C PHE A 448 -20.46 -14.29 21.07
N ARG A 449 -21.29 -13.36 21.50
CA ARG A 449 -22.50 -12.99 20.77
C ARG A 449 -22.23 -11.85 19.82
N VAL A 450 -22.51 -12.07 18.53
CA VAL A 450 -22.40 -11.07 17.46
C VAL A 450 -23.78 -10.79 16.84
N GLY A 451 -24.08 -9.52 16.59
CA GLY A 451 -25.25 -9.12 15.82
C GLY A 451 -25.05 -9.40 14.33
N LEU A 452 -26.09 -9.89 13.66
CA LEU A 452 -26.08 -10.23 12.25
C LEU A 452 -27.28 -9.62 11.51
N PRO A 453 -27.16 -9.27 10.22
CA PRO A 453 -28.23 -8.59 9.46
C PRO A 453 -29.53 -9.37 9.35
N TRP A 454 -29.49 -10.71 9.43
CA TRP A 454 -30.67 -11.57 9.41
C TRP A 454 -30.35 -12.95 10.01
N SER A 455 -31.42 -13.67 10.37
CA SER A 455 -31.37 -15.06 10.84
C SER A 455 -31.05 -16.06 9.72
N GLY A 456 -30.60 -17.23 10.07
CA GLY A 456 -30.23 -18.32 9.15
C GLY A 456 -28.76 -18.68 9.23
N ASP A 457 -28.29 -19.48 8.27
CA ASP A 457 -26.93 -20.03 8.30
C ASP A 457 -25.90 -19.06 7.73
N TRP A 458 -24.80 -18.89 8.47
CA TRP A 458 -23.64 -18.10 8.14
C TRP A 458 -22.41 -18.99 8.08
N GLU A 459 -21.66 -18.92 7.00
CA GLU A 459 -20.43 -19.67 6.79
C GLU A 459 -19.24 -18.91 7.39
N GLU A 460 -18.36 -19.63 8.11
CA GLU A 460 -17.05 -19.15 8.51
C GLU A 460 -16.12 -19.24 7.30
N VAL A 461 -16.02 -18.13 6.52
CA VAL A 461 -15.24 -18.09 5.28
C VAL A 461 -13.74 -17.83 5.51
N LEU A 462 -13.40 -17.33 6.68
CA LEU A 462 -12.04 -17.21 7.19
C LEU A 462 -12.01 -17.37 8.70
N ASN A 463 -10.98 -18.04 9.17
CA ASN A 463 -10.59 -18.05 10.59
C ASN A 463 -9.06 -18.08 10.65
N THR A 464 -8.44 -17.00 11.17
CA THR A 464 -6.98 -16.87 11.19
C THR A 464 -6.28 -17.84 12.15
N ASP A 465 -7.04 -18.50 13.03
CA ASP A 465 -6.55 -19.53 13.95
C ASP A 465 -6.74 -20.97 13.42
N ALA A 466 -7.11 -21.11 12.15
CA ALA A 466 -7.15 -22.42 11.52
C ALA A 466 -5.75 -23.07 11.50
N GLU A 467 -5.71 -24.39 11.68
CA GLU A 467 -4.44 -25.17 11.72
C GLU A 467 -3.64 -25.01 10.43
N ASP A 468 -4.31 -24.88 9.26
CA ASP A 468 -3.68 -24.63 7.96
C ASP A 468 -2.89 -23.30 7.90
N PHE A 469 -3.19 -22.38 8.80
CA PHE A 469 -2.51 -21.12 8.94
C PHE A 469 -1.52 -21.09 10.12
N GLY A 470 -1.29 -22.23 10.77
CA GLY A 470 -0.45 -22.34 11.96
C GLY A 470 -1.14 -21.87 13.25
N GLY A 471 -2.47 -21.85 13.27
CA GLY A 471 -3.27 -21.53 14.44
C GLY A 471 -3.47 -22.70 15.38
N SER A 472 -4.19 -22.46 16.49
CA SER A 472 -4.49 -23.47 17.52
C SER A 472 -5.78 -24.27 17.24
N GLY A 473 -6.55 -23.91 16.22
CA GLY A 473 -7.75 -24.63 15.79
C GLY A 473 -9.03 -24.24 16.55
N VAL A 474 -9.08 -23.08 17.18
CA VAL A 474 -10.32 -22.53 17.76
C VAL A 474 -11.22 -22.02 16.63
N ARG A 475 -12.30 -22.76 16.32
CA ARG A 475 -13.17 -22.51 15.15
C ARG A 475 -14.62 -22.90 15.40
N ASN A 476 -15.50 -22.58 14.45
CA ASN A 476 -16.95 -22.77 14.52
C ASN A 476 -17.46 -23.90 13.61
N MET A 477 -16.64 -24.90 13.33
CA MET A 477 -17.01 -26.10 12.54
C MET A 477 -17.60 -25.74 11.16
N GLY A 478 -17.17 -24.66 10.56
CA GLY A 478 -17.58 -24.22 9.23
C GLY A 478 -18.70 -23.17 9.20
N GLY A 479 -19.24 -22.75 10.34
CA GLY A 479 -20.23 -21.68 10.37
C GLY A 479 -21.05 -21.62 11.65
N VAL A 480 -22.03 -20.72 11.65
CA VAL A 480 -22.97 -20.50 12.76
C VAL A 480 -24.38 -20.31 12.24
N THR A 481 -25.40 -20.63 13.05
CA THR A 481 -26.79 -20.33 12.73
C THR A 481 -27.27 -19.16 13.56
N ALA A 482 -27.61 -18.03 12.88
CA ALA A 482 -28.21 -16.87 13.52
C ALA A 482 -29.69 -17.05 13.80
N VAL A 483 -30.11 -16.57 14.95
CA VAL A 483 -31.52 -16.59 15.39
C VAL A 483 -32.08 -15.16 15.41
N GLU A 484 -33.40 -15.03 15.23
CA GLU A 484 -34.09 -13.77 15.36
C GLU A 484 -33.98 -13.24 16.79
N GLY A 485 -33.68 -11.95 16.91
CA GLY A 485 -33.55 -11.25 18.17
C GLY A 485 -32.55 -10.07 18.03
N PRO A 486 -32.89 -8.90 18.59
CA PRO A 486 -32.03 -7.71 18.45
C PRO A 486 -30.74 -7.88 19.28
N TRP A 487 -29.59 -7.60 18.65
CA TRP A 487 -28.30 -7.55 19.33
C TRP A 487 -27.36 -6.55 18.62
N SER A 488 -26.75 -5.65 19.40
CA SER A 488 -25.83 -4.61 18.88
C SER A 488 -26.35 -3.90 17.62
N GLY A 489 -27.61 -3.48 17.64
CA GLY A 489 -28.26 -2.78 16.53
C GLY A 489 -28.62 -3.64 15.31
N GLN A 490 -28.41 -4.96 15.36
CA GLN A 490 -28.79 -5.89 14.32
C GLN A 490 -30.06 -6.68 14.68
N PRO A 491 -30.88 -7.13 13.71
CA PRO A 491 -32.15 -7.82 13.97
C PRO A 491 -32.01 -9.29 14.35
N ALA A 492 -30.81 -9.88 14.14
CA ALA A 492 -30.49 -11.26 14.48
C ALA A 492 -29.14 -11.35 15.19
N TYR A 493 -28.84 -12.48 15.78
CA TYR A 493 -27.53 -12.73 16.40
C TYR A 493 -27.16 -14.22 16.32
N ALA A 494 -25.84 -14.46 16.46
CA ALA A 494 -25.32 -15.80 16.67
C ALA A 494 -24.31 -15.81 17.82
N ASP A 495 -24.22 -16.95 18.53
CA ASP A 495 -23.16 -17.19 19.49
C ASP A 495 -22.06 -18.03 18.83
N LEU A 496 -20.81 -17.59 18.93
CA LEU A 496 -19.67 -18.23 18.28
C LEU A 496 -18.44 -18.25 19.19
N ARG A 497 -17.45 -19.03 18.78
CA ARG A 497 -16.11 -19.00 19.36
C ARG A 497 -15.25 -18.03 18.55
N VAL A 498 -14.60 -17.07 19.22
CA VAL A 498 -13.64 -16.16 18.60
C VAL A 498 -12.25 -16.51 19.10
N PRO A 499 -11.30 -16.85 18.22
CA PRO A 499 -9.97 -17.31 18.61
C PRO A 499 -9.16 -16.21 19.30
N PRO A 500 -8.14 -16.57 20.10
CA PRO A 500 -7.23 -15.62 20.70
C PRO A 500 -6.35 -14.98 19.63
N LEU A 501 -6.10 -13.69 19.68
CA LEU A 501 -5.30 -12.97 18.69
C LEU A 501 -5.69 -13.37 17.27
N GLY A 502 -7.00 -13.31 16.99
CA GLY A 502 -7.53 -13.85 15.74
C GLY A 502 -8.73 -13.10 15.19
N VAL A 503 -8.99 -13.34 13.91
CA VAL A 503 -10.08 -12.74 13.16
C VAL A 503 -10.91 -13.84 12.47
N VAL A 504 -12.22 -13.66 12.52
CA VAL A 504 -13.20 -14.52 11.85
C VAL A 504 -13.99 -13.68 10.84
N TYR A 505 -14.17 -14.20 9.62
CA TYR A 505 -15.10 -13.64 8.64
C TYR A 505 -16.31 -14.57 8.51
N LEU A 506 -17.50 -13.97 8.57
CA LEU A 506 -18.76 -14.66 8.30
C LEU A 506 -19.42 -14.08 7.04
N ALA A 507 -19.94 -14.96 6.21
CA ALA A 507 -20.77 -14.59 5.07
C ALA A 507 -22.06 -15.44 5.08
N PRO A 508 -23.17 -14.93 4.52
CA PRO A 508 -24.39 -15.75 4.40
C PRO A 508 -24.11 -16.99 3.58
N ARG A 509 -24.57 -18.15 4.07
CA ARG A 509 -24.47 -19.38 3.27
C ARG A 509 -25.38 -19.25 2.05
N LYS A 510 -24.81 -19.37 0.86
CA LYS A 510 -25.59 -19.41 -0.38
C LYS A 510 -26.44 -20.68 -0.38
N ALA A 511 -27.74 -20.50 -0.66
CA ALA A 511 -28.71 -21.62 -0.75
C ALA A 511 -28.37 -22.57 -1.91
#